data_7b03ec44d0e9ab848fb6453d3ad370cd
#
_entry.id   7b03ec44d0e9ab848fb6453d3ad370cd
#
_cell.length_a   1.000
_cell.length_b   1.000
_cell.length_c   1.000
_cell.angle_alpha   90.00
_cell.angle_beta   90.00
_cell.angle_gamma   90.00
#
_symmetry.space_group_name_H-M   'P 1'
#
loop_
_entity.id
_entity.type
_entity.pdbx_description
1 polymer ?
#
loop_
_entity_poly.entity_id
_entity_poly.type
_entity_poly.pdbx_seq_one_letter_code
_entity_poly.pdbx_strand_id
1 'polypeptide(L)'
;GEFLSADDSTPDRVLAQKELASQLQRALDRLPFDQRTAIILREVDGLSYEEIAYSIGVAVGTVKSRLTRARQALRLELREARTT
;
A
#
# COMPACT_ATOMS: atom_id res chain seq x y z
N GLY A 1 8.68 -23.40 -11.07
CA GLY A 1 9.46 -22.85 -10.51
C GLY A 1 10.68 -22.13 -11.02
N GLU A 2 11.63 -22.86 -11.49
CA GLU A 2 12.91 -22.26 -11.86
C GLU A 2 12.79 -21.24 -12.98
N PHE A 3 11.84 -21.42 -13.85
CA PHE A 3 11.66 -20.47 -14.96
C PHE A 3 11.28 -19.08 -14.48
N LEU A 4 10.52 -19.00 -13.42
CA LEU A 4 10.11 -17.71 -12.90
C LEU A 4 11.30 -16.96 -12.31
N SER A 5 12.09 -17.63 -11.51
CA SER A 5 13.22 -16.98 -10.88
C SER A 5 14.27 -16.58 -11.89
N ALA A 6 14.48 -17.40 -12.93
CA ALA A 6 15.49 -17.07 -13.93
C ALA A 6 15.17 -15.76 -14.64
N ASP A 7 13.90 -15.55 -14.99
CA ASP A 7 13.52 -14.36 -15.72
C ASP A 7 13.43 -13.11 -14.86
N ASP A 8 13.10 -13.31 -13.57
CA ASP A 8 12.83 -12.19 -12.68
C ASP A 8 14.00 -11.79 -11.83
N SER A 9 15.12 -12.45 -11.97
CA SER A 9 16.22 -12.28 -11.04
C SER A 9 17.40 -11.50 -11.61
N THR A 10 17.18 -10.66 -12.63
CA THR A 10 18.26 -9.77 -13.08
C THR A 10 18.54 -8.77 -11.97
N PRO A 11 19.83 -8.44 -11.74
CA PRO A 11 20.18 -7.51 -10.67
C PRO A 11 19.46 -6.17 -10.75
N ASP A 12 19.33 -5.63 -11.96
CA ASP A 12 18.67 -4.33 -12.13
C ASP A 12 17.19 -4.39 -11.76
N ARG A 13 16.53 -5.48 -12.14
CA ARG A 13 15.10 -5.64 -11.82
C ARG A 13 14.89 -5.84 -10.33
N VAL A 14 15.72 -6.64 -9.70
CA VAL A 14 15.63 -6.88 -8.26
C VAL A 14 15.84 -5.59 -7.50
N LEU A 15 16.82 -4.79 -7.90
CA LEU A 15 17.10 -3.52 -7.26
C LEU A 15 15.91 -2.56 -7.41
N ALA A 16 15.36 -2.47 -8.62
CA ALA A 16 14.21 -1.60 -8.87
C ALA A 16 13.01 -2.00 -8.02
N GLN A 17 12.76 -3.29 -7.86
CA GLN A 17 11.67 -3.78 -7.01
C GLN A 17 11.91 -3.43 -5.55
N LYS A 18 13.13 -3.56 -5.08
CA LYS A 18 13.47 -3.21 -3.71
C LYS A 18 13.32 -1.72 -3.45
N GLU A 19 13.71 -0.91 -4.41
CA GLU A 19 13.56 0.54 -4.29
C GLU A 19 12.09 0.95 -4.25
N LEU A 20 11.27 0.34 -5.10
CA LEU A 20 9.84 0.60 -5.10
C LEU A 20 9.21 0.19 -3.79
N ALA A 21 9.56 -0.98 -3.28
CA ALA A 21 9.04 -1.45 -2.00
C ALA A 21 9.44 -0.51 -0.86
N SER A 22 10.68 -0.03 -0.89
CA SER A 22 11.14 0.95 0.11
C SER A 22 10.36 2.26 0.04
N GLN A 23 10.14 2.76 -1.17
CA GLN A 23 9.37 3.98 -1.37
C GLN A 23 7.95 3.82 -0.86
N LEU A 24 7.33 2.69 -1.17
CA LEU A 24 5.97 2.40 -0.73
C LEU A 24 5.90 2.30 0.79
N GLN A 25 6.87 1.64 1.40
CA GLN A 25 6.92 1.51 2.85
C GLN A 25 7.03 2.88 3.52
N ARG A 26 7.90 3.75 2.99
CA ARG A 26 8.04 5.10 3.53
C ARG A 26 6.76 5.91 3.36
N ALA A 27 6.08 5.74 2.22
CA ALA A 27 4.82 6.44 1.99
C ALA A 27 3.74 5.97 2.97
N LEU A 28 3.66 4.66 3.21
CA LEU A 28 2.72 4.11 4.18
C LEU A 28 3.02 4.63 5.59
N ASP A 29 4.28 4.72 5.95
CA ASP A 29 4.69 5.18 7.27
C ASP A 29 4.29 6.64 7.52
N ARG A 30 4.11 7.42 6.47
CA ARG A 30 3.69 8.82 6.59
C ARG A 30 2.19 9.01 6.70
N LEU A 31 1.42 7.97 6.43
CA LEU A 31 -0.03 8.06 6.57
C LEU A 31 -0.43 8.15 8.04
N PRO A 32 -1.51 8.88 8.36
CA PRO A 32 -2.10 8.76 9.69
C PRO A 32 -2.46 7.32 9.98
N PHE A 33 -2.43 6.95 11.24
CA PHE A 33 -2.61 5.56 11.66
C PHE A 33 -3.88 4.92 11.10
N ASP A 34 -5.01 5.65 11.17
CA ASP A 34 -6.28 5.10 10.73
C ASP A 34 -6.35 4.87 9.22
N GLN A 35 -5.70 5.74 8.45
CA GLN A 35 -5.62 5.56 6.99
C GLN A 35 -4.70 4.41 6.63
N ARG A 36 -3.56 4.32 7.31
CA ARG A 36 -2.61 3.22 7.08
C ARG A 36 -3.24 1.88 7.40
N THR A 37 -3.93 1.80 8.54
CA THR A 37 -4.59 0.56 8.94
C THR A 37 -5.61 0.12 7.89
N ALA A 38 -6.47 1.05 7.44
CA ALA A 38 -7.50 0.71 6.46
C ALA A 38 -6.90 0.20 5.15
N ILE A 39 -5.87 0.89 4.65
CA ILE A 39 -5.29 0.51 3.37
C ILE A 39 -4.56 -0.82 3.45
N ILE A 40 -3.90 -1.10 4.56
CA ILE A 40 -3.22 -2.38 4.74
C ILE A 40 -4.23 -3.52 4.82
N LEU A 41 -5.29 -3.35 5.59
CA LEU A 41 -6.33 -4.39 5.70
C LEU A 41 -6.97 -4.67 4.35
N ARG A 42 -7.13 -3.65 3.52
CA ARG A 42 -7.74 -3.82 2.20
C ARG A 42 -6.77 -4.44 1.20
N GLU A 43 -5.59 -3.88 1.07
CA GLU A 43 -4.67 -4.23 -0.03
C GLU A 43 -3.77 -5.42 0.30
N VAL A 44 -3.37 -5.57 1.54
CA VAL A 44 -2.48 -6.66 1.94
C VAL A 44 -3.29 -7.86 2.41
N ASP A 45 -4.24 -7.63 3.31
CA ASP A 45 -5.03 -8.71 3.90
C ASP A 45 -6.25 -9.09 3.07
N GLY A 46 -6.63 -8.26 2.10
CA GLY A 46 -7.70 -8.58 1.17
C GLY A 46 -9.10 -8.54 1.77
N LEU A 47 -9.30 -7.80 2.84
CA LEU A 47 -10.60 -7.75 3.50
C LEU A 47 -11.58 -6.89 2.71
N SER A 48 -12.85 -7.24 2.79
CA SER A 48 -13.91 -6.41 2.25
C SER A 48 -14.10 -5.18 3.12
N TYR A 49 -14.78 -4.16 2.59
CA TYR A 49 -15.07 -2.95 3.36
C TYR A 49 -15.86 -3.29 4.62
N GLU A 50 -16.80 -4.21 4.51
CA GLU A 50 -17.60 -4.65 5.67
C GLU A 50 -16.75 -5.35 6.70
N GLU A 51 -15.83 -6.19 6.24
CA GLU A 51 -14.91 -6.88 7.15
C GLU A 51 -13.99 -5.92 7.86
N ILE A 52 -13.49 -4.91 7.13
CA ILE A 52 -12.65 -3.88 7.75
C ILE A 52 -13.47 -3.11 8.79
N ALA A 53 -14.67 -2.68 8.42
CA ALA A 53 -15.55 -1.93 9.33
C ALA A 53 -15.80 -2.70 10.61
N TYR A 54 -16.08 -3.99 10.49
CA TYR A 54 -16.29 -4.84 11.65
C TYR A 54 -15.02 -4.97 12.49
N SER A 55 -13.89 -5.18 11.83
CA SER A 55 -12.62 -5.41 12.53
C SER A 55 -12.17 -4.22 13.36
N ILE A 56 -12.35 -3.01 12.84
CA ILE A 56 -11.87 -1.81 13.53
C ILE A 56 -12.99 -1.02 14.22
N GLY A 57 -14.23 -1.53 14.13
CA GLY A 57 -15.33 -0.97 14.88
C GLY A 57 -15.83 0.38 14.38
N VAL A 58 -15.89 0.57 13.06
CA VAL A 58 -16.39 1.82 12.46
C VAL A 58 -17.43 1.50 11.39
N ALA A 59 -18.13 2.53 10.92
CA ALA A 59 -19.09 2.38 9.84
C ALA A 59 -18.39 2.14 8.51
N VAL A 60 -19.05 1.44 7.60
CA VAL A 60 -18.51 1.19 6.26
C VAL A 60 -18.16 2.49 5.54
N GLY A 61 -19.01 3.51 5.69
CA GLY A 61 -18.72 4.82 5.09
C GLY A 61 -17.42 5.43 5.57
N THR A 62 -17.10 5.21 6.85
CA THR A 62 -15.83 5.66 7.41
C THR A 62 -14.65 4.93 6.78
N VAL A 63 -14.80 3.61 6.54
CA VAL A 63 -13.78 2.84 5.86
C VAL A 63 -13.54 3.41 4.47
N LYS A 64 -14.60 3.67 3.71
CA LYS A 64 -14.49 4.25 2.37
C LYS A 64 -13.75 5.57 2.38
N SER A 65 -14.08 6.44 3.32
CA SER A 65 -13.41 7.75 3.44
C SER A 65 -11.93 7.59 3.74
N ARG A 66 -11.60 6.71 4.67
CA ARG A 66 -10.20 6.47 5.03
C ARG A 66 -9.41 5.90 3.87
N LEU A 67 -9.99 4.97 3.12
CA LEU A 67 -9.33 4.40 1.95
C LEU A 67 -9.12 5.44 0.86
N THR A 68 -10.12 6.29 0.61
CA THR A 68 -9.99 7.34 -0.37
C THR A 68 -8.84 8.28 -0.03
N ARG A 69 -8.78 8.71 1.23
CA ARG A 69 -7.71 9.60 1.68
C ARG A 69 -6.35 8.92 1.66
N ALA A 70 -6.30 7.65 2.06
CA ALA A 70 -5.06 6.90 2.03
C ALA A 70 -4.51 6.79 0.61
N ARG A 71 -5.37 6.47 -0.34
CA ARG A 71 -4.96 6.33 -1.74
C ARG A 71 -4.48 7.65 -2.33
N GLN A 72 -5.16 8.74 -2.00
CA GLN A 72 -4.74 10.07 -2.44
C GLN A 72 -3.38 10.44 -1.89
N ALA A 73 -3.19 10.20 -0.60
CA ALA A 73 -1.92 10.51 0.05
C ALA A 73 -0.77 9.67 -0.49
N LEU A 74 -1.03 8.39 -0.75
CA LEU A 74 -0.01 7.52 -1.32
C LEU A 74 0.38 7.97 -2.73
N ARG A 75 -0.60 8.34 -3.54
CA ARG A 75 -0.29 8.83 -4.90
C ARG A 75 0.59 10.07 -4.84
N LEU A 76 0.30 10.97 -3.92
CA LEU A 76 1.08 12.20 -3.76
C LEU A 76 2.51 11.89 -3.33
N GLU A 77 2.65 11.05 -2.31
CA GLU A 77 3.97 10.68 -1.80
C GLU A 77 4.82 9.99 -2.85
N LEU A 78 4.23 9.07 -3.60
CA LEU A 78 4.96 8.33 -4.62
C LEU A 78 5.33 9.22 -5.80
N ARG A 79 4.49 10.20 -6.12
CA ARG A 79 4.81 11.17 -7.15
C ARG A 79 6.00 12.03 -6.76
N GLU A 80 6.04 12.50 -5.51
CA GLU A 80 7.14 13.30 -5.03
C GLU A 80 8.45 12.51 -5.02
N ALA A 81 8.39 11.25 -4.63
CA ALA A 81 9.57 10.39 -4.64
C ALA A 81 10.14 10.23 -6.05
N ARG A 82 9.26 10.24 -7.06
CA ARG A 82 9.70 10.10 -8.45
C ARG A 82 10.36 11.36 -9.00
N THR A 83 9.97 12.51 -8.49
CA THR A 83 10.48 13.78 -9.02
C THR A 83 11.79 14.21 -8.36
N THR A 84 12.16 13.56 -7.29
CA THR A 84 13.43 13.83 -6.65
C THR A 84 14.49 12.85 -7.13
#